data_ffd14699413025ff384d7017c768ca26
#
_entry.id   ffd14699413025ff384d7017c768ca26
#
_cell.length_a   1.000
_cell.length_b   1.000
_cell.length_c   1.000
_cell.angle_alpha   90.00
_cell.angle_beta   90.00
_cell.angle_gamma   90.00
#
_symmetry.space_group_name_H-M   'P 1'
#
loop_
_entity.id
_entity.type
_entity.pdbx_description
1 polymer ?
#
loop_
_entity_poly.entity_id
_entity_poly.type
_entity_poly.pdbx_seq_one_letter_code
_entity_poly.pdbx_strand_id
1 'polypeptide(L)'
;MIRLFVGAIGLGVLATSALAADSVEIGIGYLHRAGVKPTLSLVEQPAENDGLAGARLAIEDNNTTGKFLNQHFTLEELRLKDGDDAAKAAAALADRKIGFIIADLPADSLLKAADAVRDRGTVLFNAGAIDDRLREQDCRANVIHAAPTRSMLADGLAQYLVWKQWKRWMLVVGSHEEDKLFAEALRRAASRFGAKIVQERIFEDSGGARRTDSGVTLIQRQMPVFTQQAPAYDVLVAADESEVFAPYLPYRTWDPRPVAGSAGLVPKSWDAAQDQWGAVQMQNRFLKLNSRHMTALDMQAWTAARMIGEAAARTNSANPKSLLDFLKGPDFSVAAFKGQRLTLRDWNLQLRQPILLADGRMVVSVSPQEGFLHQVSELDTLGVDRPETKCKLH
;
A
#
# COMPACT_ATOMS: atom_id res chain seq x y z
N MET A 1 15.57 41.21 82.75
CA MET A 1 15.61 41.78 81.42
C MET A 1 16.20 40.73 80.47
N ILE A 2 15.35 39.97 79.76
CA ILE A 2 15.76 38.96 78.83
C ILE A 2 15.36 39.47 77.41
N ARG A 3 16.33 39.68 76.59
CA ARG A 3 16.11 40.06 75.17
C ARG A 3 16.03 38.80 74.32
N LEU A 4 14.86 38.54 73.73
CA LEU A 4 14.67 37.52 72.65
C LEU A 4 15.20 38.07 71.31
N PHE A 5 16.13 37.34 70.74
CA PHE A 5 16.50 37.51 69.34
C PHE A 5 15.63 36.60 68.47
N VAL A 6 14.83 37.17 67.55
CA VAL A 6 14.09 36.46 66.54
C VAL A 6 14.93 36.49 65.28
N GLY A 7 15.50 35.33 64.89
CA GLY A 7 16.20 35.15 63.63
C GLY A 7 15.19 34.79 62.52
N ALA A 8 15.04 35.61 61.51
CA ALA A 8 14.28 35.33 60.34
C ALA A 8 15.10 34.46 59.37
N ILE A 9 14.67 33.21 59.15
CA ILE A 9 15.23 32.33 58.16
C ILE A 9 14.47 32.62 56.85
N GLY A 10 15.13 33.26 55.86
CA GLY A 10 14.61 33.48 54.53
C GLY A 10 14.74 32.18 53.72
N LEU A 11 13.61 31.53 53.41
CA LEU A 11 13.54 30.43 52.45
C LEU A 11 13.64 31.03 51.02
N GLY A 12 14.81 30.93 50.42
CA GLY A 12 15.00 31.24 49.01
C GLY A 12 14.39 30.12 48.15
N VAL A 13 13.26 30.38 47.53
CA VAL A 13 12.67 29.51 46.50
C VAL A 13 13.52 29.67 45.25
N LEU A 14 14.39 28.71 44.96
CA LEU A 14 15.02 28.56 43.66
C LEU A 14 13.94 28.10 42.65
N ALA A 15 13.39 29.03 41.90
CA ALA A 15 12.58 28.73 40.74
C ALA A 15 13.51 28.17 39.64
N THR A 16 13.63 26.88 39.58
CA THR A 16 14.19 26.21 38.40
C THR A 16 13.21 26.42 37.25
N SER A 17 13.51 27.37 36.35
CA SER A 17 12.88 27.45 35.03
C SER A 17 13.20 26.15 34.31
N ALA A 18 12.22 25.24 34.28
CA ALA A 18 12.25 24.13 33.34
C ALA A 18 12.26 24.76 31.91
N LEU A 19 13.42 24.74 31.27
CA LEU A 19 13.50 25.01 29.84
C LEU A 19 12.59 23.96 29.18
N ALA A 20 11.45 24.39 28.66
CA ALA A 20 10.62 23.56 27.83
C ALA A 20 11.54 23.14 26.66
N ALA A 21 11.83 21.85 26.57
CA ALA A 21 12.56 21.32 25.39
C ALA A 21 11.79 21.71 24.15
N ASP A 22 12.50 22.25 23.14
CA ASP A 22 11.87 22.62 21.88
C ASP A 22 11.13 21.43 21.28
N SER A 23 9.92 21.67 20.78
CA SER A 23 9.10 20.65 20.11
C SER A 23 9.80 20.16 18.85
N VAL A 24 9.83 18.86 18.64
CA VAL A 24 10.36 18.24 17.42
C VAL A 24 9.27 18.28 16.37
N GLU A 25 9.42 19.20 15.40
CA GLU A 25 8.48 19.37 14.30
C GLU A 25 8.79 18.41 13.14
N ILE A 26 7.82 17.57 12.74
CA ILE A 26 7.96 16.60 11.67
C ILE A 26 6.95 16.94 10.55
N GLY A 27 7.44 17.58 9.49
CA GLY A 27 6.66 17.89 8.29
C GLY A 27 6.60 16.71 7.34
N ILE A 28 5.41 16.32 6.92
CA ILE A 28 5.17 15.24 5.95
C ILE A 28 4.41 15.84 4.77
N GLY A 29 4.90 15.61 3.54
CA GLY A 29 4.19 15.94 2.32
C GLY A 29 3.32 14.76 1.86
N TYR A 30 2.14 15.03 1.35
CA TYR A 30 1.34 14.06 0.60
C TYR A 30 1.27 14.50 -0.86
N LEU A 31 2.03 13.83 -1.71
CA LEU A 31 2.16 14.15 -3.12
C LEU A 31 1.37 13.13 -3.95
N HIS A 32 0.31 13.59 -4.60
CA HIS A 32 -0.56 12.71 -5.37
C HIS A 32 -1.01 13.35 -6.68
N ARG A 33 -1.39 12.51 -7.64
CA ARG A 33 -1.96 12.96 -8.91
C ARG A 33 -3.48 12.83 -8.87
N ALA A 34 -4.16 13.91 -9.19
CA ALA A 34 -5.59 13.85 -9.43
C ALA A 34 -5.85 12.99 -10.67
N GLY A 35 -6.55 11.89 -10.50
CA GLY A 35 -6.97 11.03 -11.59
C GLY A 35 -8.28 10.34 -11.23
N VAL A 36 -9.21 10.29 -12.15
CA VAL A 36 -10.38 9.44 -12.00
C VAL A 36 -9.95 8.05 -12.47
N LYS A 37 -9.77 7.13 -11.52
CA LYS A 37 -9.61 5.72 -11.89
C LYS A 37 -10.92 5.27 -12.53
N PRO A 38 -10.90 4.76 -13.77
CA PRO A 38 -12.10 4.25 -14.39
C PRO A 38 -12.59 3.05 -13.58
N THR A 39 -13.89 2.97 -13.33
CA THR A 39 -14.53 1.84 -12.67
C THR A 39 -15.85 1.50 -13.35
N LEU A 40 -16.19 0.22 -13.40
CA LEU A 40 -17.49 -0.25 -13.84
C LEU A 40 -18.58 -0.05 -12.77
N SER A 41 -18.18 0.10 -11.51
CA SER A 41 -19.11 0.28 -10.41
C SER A 41 -19.76 1.67 -10.46
N LEU A 42 -21.08 1.72 -10.32
CA LEU A 42 -21.82 2.97 -10.08
C LEU A 42 -21.90 3.31 -8.59
N VAL A 43 -21.62 2.35 -7.73
CA VAL A 43 -21.74 2.46 -6.28
C VAL A 43 -20.38 2.73 -5.64
N GLU A 44 -19.35 1.99 -6.07
CA GLU A 44 -17.98 2.11 -5.57
C GLU A 44 -17.17 3.08 -6.43
N GLN A 45 -17.48 4.37 -6.32
CA GLN A 45 -16.70 5.39 -7.01
C GLN A 45 -15.43 5.71 -6.22
N PRO A 46 -14.27 5.87 -6.89
CA PRO A 46 -13.05 6.33 -6.23
C PRO A 46 -13.28 7.68 -5.54
N ALA A 47 -12.88 7.77 -4.29
CA ALA A 47 -13.03 9.01 -3.52
C ALA A 47 -11.96 10.02 -3.91
N GLU A 48 -12.29 11.31 -3.94
CA GLU A 48 -11.32 12.38 -4.23
C GLU A 48 -10.18 12.45 -3.21
N ASN A 49 -10.45 12.04 -1.96
CA ASN A 49 -9.48 12.03 -0.87
C ASN A 49 -8.90 10.64 -0.61
N ASP A 50 -8.95 9.71 -1.59
CA ASP A 50 -8.39 8.38 -1.46
C ASP A 50 -6.88 8.46 -1.15
N GLY A 51 -6.43 7.69 -0.18
CA GLY A 51 -5.07 7.74 0.36
C GLY A 51 -4.80 8.92 1.29
N LEU A 52 -5.17 10.14 0.89
CA LEU A 52 -5.00 11.34 1.73
C LEU A 52 -5.74 11.22 3.07
N ALA A 53 -6.94 10.66 3.06
CA ALA A 53 -7.72 10.44 4.29
C ALA A 53 -7.01 9.48 5.25
N GLY A 54 -6.36 8.45 4.71
CA GLY A 54 -5.52 7.52 5.48
C GLY A 54 -4.31 8.23 6.11
N ALA A 55 -3.61 9.04 5.32
CA ALA A 55 -2.48 9.83 5.82
C ALA A 55 -2.92 10.80 6.95
N ARG A 56 -4.03 11.52 6.79
CA ARG A 56 -4.57 12.44 7.80
C ARG A 56 -4.88 11.72 9.12
N LEU A 57 -5.53 10.55 9.04
CA LEU A 57 -5.81 9.75 10.24
C LEU A 57 -4.52 9.32 10.96
N ALA A 58 -3.47 8.97 10.20
CA ALA A 58 -2.18 8.61 10.79
C ALA A 58 -1.49 9.79 11.48
N ILE A 59 -1.64 11.02 10.95
CA ILE A 59 -1.13 12.22 11.62
C ILE A 59 -1.82 12.44 12.96
N GLU A 60 -3.14 12.24 13.05
CA GLU A 60 -3.86 12.29 14.32
C GLU A 60 -3.33 11.24 15.31
N ASP A 61 -3.10 10.01 14.82
CA ASP A 61 -2.53 8.91 15.63
C ASP A 61 -1.10 9.24 16.11
N ASN A 62 -0.26 9.77 15.22
CA ASN A 62 1.10 10.18 15.56
C ASN A 62 1.11 11.32 16.58
N ASN A 63 0.25 12.33 16.42
CA ASN A 63 0.14 13.44 17.36
C ASN A 63 -0.41 13.01 18.72
N THR A 64 -1.23 11.95 18.77
CA THR A 64 -1.69 11.40 20.05
C THR A 64 -0.51 10.87 20.89
N THR A 65 0.41 10.16 20.26
CA THR A 65 1.65 9.69 20.91
C THR A 65 2.66 10.82 21.07
N GLY A 66 2.77 11.69 20.08
CA GLY A 66 3.70 12.82 20.01
C GLY A 66 3.57 13.80 21.18
N LYS A 67 2.35 14.01 21.68
CA LYS A 67 2.11 14.85 22.88
C LYS A 67 2.94 14.44 24.11
N PHE A 68 3.21 13.14 24.26
CA PHE A 68 4.01 12.61 25.36
C PHE A 68 5.53 12.65 25.09
N LEU A 69 5.90 12.78 23.80
CA LEU A 69 7.29 12.79 23.35
C LEU A 69 7.78 14.16 22.91
N ASN A 70 6.96 15.20 23.11
CA ASN A 70 7.20 16.55 22.61
C ASN A 70 7.46 16.59 21.10
N GLN A 71 6.67 15.81 20.33
CA GLN A 71 6.73 15.69 18.89
C GLN A 71 5.42 16.17 18.26
N HIS A 72 5.51 16.91 17.17
CA HIS A 72 4.36 17.43 16.44
C HIS A 72 4.48 17.11 14.96
N PHE A 73 3.45 16.44 14.41
CA PHE A 73 3.39 16.02 13.02
C PHE A 73 2.40 16.88 12.25
N THR A 74 2.84 17.35 11.08
CA THR A 74 2.02 18.11 10.14
C THR A 74 1.96 17.41 8.79
N LEU A 75 0.84 17.58 8.07
CA LEU A 75 0.65 17.05 6.72
C LEU A 75 0.38 18.20 5.75
N GLU A 76 1.20 18.28 4.70
CA GLU A 76 1.01 19.21 3.60
C GLU A 76 0.62 18.46 2.33
N GLU A 77 -0.57 18.72 1.82
CA GLU A 77 -1.06 18.14 0.58
C GLU A 77 -0.56 18.92 -0.64
N LEU A 78 -0.05 18.19 -1.64
CA LEU A 78 0.26 18.74 -2.95
C LEU A 78 -0.33 17.85 -4.04
N ARG A 79 -1.41 18.34 -4.65
CA ARG A 79 -2.16 17.64 -5.69
C ARG A 79 -1.69 18.07 -7.07
N LEU A 80 -1.18 17.13 -7.85
CA LEU A 80 -0.77 17.33 -9.23
C LEU A 80 -1.98 17.24 -10.17
N LYS A 81 -2.04 18.16 -11.11
CA LYS A 81 -2.96 18.12 -12.26
C LYS A 81 -2.31 17.38 -13.42
N ASP A 82 -3.09 17.13 -14.47
CA ASP A 82 -2.55 16.59 -15.70
C ASP A 82 -1.49 17.53 -16.29
N GLY A 83 -0.35 16.95 -16.66
CA GLY A 83 0.80 17.71 -17.17
C GLY A 83 1.75 18.28 -16.11
N ASP A 84 1.38 18.28 -14.83
CA ASP A 84 2.28 18.76 -13.77
C ASP A 84 3.48 17.81 -13.59
N ASP A 85 4.64 18.42 -13.31
CA ASP A 85 5.91 17.75 -13.11
C ASP A 85 6.10 17.31 -11.65
N ALA A 86 6.09 16.00 -11.42
CA ALA A 86 6.28 15.41 -10.10
C ALA A 86 7.65 15.72 -9.48
N ALA A 87 8.72 15.88 -10.30
CA ALA A 87 10.04 16.24 -9.83
C ALA A 87 10.06 17.66 -9.25
N LYS A 88 9.46 18.63 -9.95
CA LYS A 88 9.33 20.02 -9.47
C LYS A 88 8.49 20.09 -8.19
N ALA A 89 7.41 19.32 -8.13
CA ALA A 89 6.54 19.27 -6.97
C ALA A 89 7.25 18.70 -5.73
N ALA A 90 7.97 17.60 -5.89
CA ALA A 90 8.77 17.03 -4.80
C ALA A 90 9.87 17.99 -4.35
N ALA A 91 10.56 18.65 -5.29
CA ALA A 91 11.57 19.67 -4.98
C ALA A 91 10.96 20.84 -4.19
N ALA A 92 9.77 21.32 -4.56
CA ALA A 92 9.08 22.40 -3.85
C ALA A 92 8.69 22.03 -2.42
N LEU A 93 8.35 20.76 -2.15
CA LEU A 93 8.14 20.26 -0.79
C LEU A 93 9.44 20.25 0.00
N ALA A 94 10.54 19.77 -0.61
CA ALA A 94 11.86 19.75 0.02
C ALA A 94 12.39 21.18 0.31
N ASP A 95 12.13 22.17 -0.56
CA ASP A 95 12.47 23.58 -0.34
C ASP A 95 11.76 24.17 0.91
N ARG A 96 10.58 23.66 1.24
CA ARG A 96 9.83 23.99 2.46
C ARG A 96 10.26 23.17 3.68
N LYS A 97 11.42 22.49 3.60
CA LYS A 97 12.00 21.65 4.65
C LYS A 97 11.15 20.43 5.02
N ILE A 98 10.31 19.95 4.11
CA ILE A 98 9.59 18.70 4.26
C ILE A 98 10.55 17.55 3.96
N GLY A 99 10.93 16.80 5.01
CA GLY A 99 11.89 15.71 4.92
C GLY A 99 11.31 14.38 4.48
N PHE A 100 9.98 14.24 4.50
CA PHE A 100 9.27 12.99 4.21
C PHE A 100 8.12 13.25 3.26
N ILE A 101 8.01 12.48 2.19
CA ILE A 101 6.93 12.61 1.21
C ILE A 101 6.24 11.25 1.04
N ILE A 102 4.96 11.18 1.36
CA ILE A 102 4.09 10.06 1.00
C ILE A 102 3.62 10.31 -0.43
N ALA A 103 3.93 9.38 -1.33
CA ALA A 103 3.67 9.53 -2.75
C ALA A 103 2.63 8.52 -3.24
N ASP A 104 1.53 9.03 -3.77
CA ASP A 104 0.55 8.30 -4.57
C ASP A 104 0.69 8.76 -6.02
N LEU A 105 1.65 8.16 -6.71
CA LEU A 105 2.06 8.53 -8.06
C LEU A 105 2.25 7.28 -8.93
N PRO A 106 2.04 7.37 -10.25
CA PRO A 106 2.50 6.35 -11.19
C PRO A 106 4.03 6.16 -11.09
N ALA A 107 4.50 4.97 -11.43
CA ALA A 107 5.89 4.54 -11.25
C ALA A 107 6.92 5.54 -11.81
N ASP A 108 6.75 6.02 -13.05
CA ASP A 108 7.67 6.97 -13.68
C ASP A 108 7.68 8.33 -12.98
N SER A 109 6.53 8.79 -12.51
CA SER A 109 6.42 10.04 -11.75
C SER A 109 7.06 9.91 -10.37
N LEU A 110 6.91 8.75 -9.73
CA LEU A 110 7.58 8.44 -8.45
C LEU A 110 9.10 8.46 -8.59
N LEU A 111 9.64 7.84 -9.65
CA LEU A 111 11.09 7.85 -9.91
C LEU A 111 11.62 9.26 -10.14
N LYS A 112 10.95 10.06 -10.96
CA LYS A 112 11.31 11.47 -11.20
C LYS A 112 11.29 12.29 -9.90
N ALA A 113 10.27 12.10 -9.07
CA ALA A 113 10.16 12.76 -7.77
C ALA A 113 11.29 12.33 -6.83
N ALA A 114 11.60 11.03 -6.75
CA ALA A 114 12.65 10.47 -5.91
C ALA A 114 14.05 10.99 -6.31
N ASP A 115 14.34 10.99 -7.61
CA ASP A 115 15.63 11.46 -8.13
C ASP A 115 15.82 12.97 -7.90
N ALA A 116 14.76 13.78 -8.00
CA ALA A 116 14.83 15.22 -7.80
C ALA A 116 15.17 15.65 -6.35
N VAL A 117 14.89 14.79 -5.37
CA VAL A 117 15.10 15.12 -3.94
C VAL A 117 16.14 14.24 -3.25
N ARG A 118 16.80 13.34 -3.98
CA ARG A 118 17.82 12.43 -3.43
C ARG A 118 18.92 13.17 -2.70
N ASP A 119 19.51 14.15 -3.33
CA ASP A 119 20.64 14.92 -2.80
C ASP A 119 20.24 15.90 -1.69
N ARG A 120 18.94 16.09 -1.49
CA ARG A 120 18.37 16.90 -0.40
C ARG A 120 18.10 16.09 0.86
N GLY A 121 18.33 14.77 0.80
CA GLY A 121 18.08 13.84 1.90
C GLY A 121 16.62 13.57 2.19
N THR A 122 15.69 13.99 1.31
CA THR A 122 14.26 13.70 1.46
C THR A 122 13.95 12.23 1.16
N VAL A 123 13.16 11.59 2.02
CA VAL A 123 12.74 10.20 1.90
C VAL A 123 11.31 10.14 1.37
N LEU A 124 11.09 9.35 0.32
CA LEU A 124 9.77 9.08 -0.22
C LEU A 124 9.20 7.78 0.33
N PHE A 125 7.90 7.77 0.57
CA PHE A 125 7.13 6.59 0.94
C PHE A 125 6.12 6.31 -0.17
N ASN A 126 6.38 5.30 -0.99
CA ASN A 126 5.47 4.89 -2.04
C ASN A 126 4.22 4.23 -1.46
N ALA A 127 3.09 4.88 -1.60
CA ALA A 127 1.78 4.37 -1.18
C ALA A 127 0.93 3.87 -2.35
N GLY A 128 1.19 4.27 -3.60
CA GLY A 128 0.32 3.98 -4.74
C GLY A 128 0.88 2.96 -5.73
N ALA A 129 2.13 3.10 -6.18
CA ALA A 129 2.68 2.30 -7.27
C ALA A 129 3.01 0.86 -6.84
N ILE A 130 2.41 -0.12 -7.54
CA ILE A 130 2.57 -1.56 -7.29
C ILE A 130 3.52 -2.25 -8.29
N ASP A 131 4.23 -1.48 -9.10
CA ASP A 131 5.14 -1.96 -10.13
C ASP A 131 6.35 -2.66 -9.53
N ASP A 132 6.59 -3.90 -9.96
CA ASP A 132 7.70 -4.72 -9.47
C ASP A 132 9.06 -4.08 -9.77
N ARG A 133 9.23 -3.42 -10.93
CA ARG A 133 10.49 -2.77 -11.32
C ARG A 133 11.02 -1.75 -10.32
N LEU A 134 10.13 -1.10 -9.56
CA LEU A 134 10.51 -0.14 -8.51
C LEU A 134 11.23 -0.79 -7.32
N ARG A 135 11.13 -2.10 -7.15
CA ARG A 135 11.82 -2.90 -6.11
C ARG A 135 12.91 -3.76 -6.73
N GLU A 136 13.11 -3.66 -8.04
CA GLU A 136 14.07 -4.39 -8.82
C GLU A 136 15.06 -3.42 -9.50
N GLN A 137 15.13 -3.40 -10.82
CA GLN A 137 16.11 -2.62 -11.58
C GLN A 137 16.01 -1.09 -11.38
N ASP A 138 14.83 -0.58 -11.03
CA ASP A 138 14.59 0.87 -10.86
C ASP A 138 14.53 1.28 -9.37
N CYS A 139 15.03 0.45 -8.46
CA CYS A 139 14.99 0.76 -7.04
C CYS A 139 15.83 1.99 -6.67
N ARG A 140 15.41 2.70 -5.63
CA ARG A 140 16.06 3.91 -5.12
C ARG A 140 16.28 3.81 -3.61
N ALA A 141 17.45 4.22 -3.15
CA ALA A 141 17.84 4.17 -1.74
C ALA A 141 17.03 5.12 -0.84
N ASN A 142 16.38 6.13 -1.42
CA ASN A 142 15.52 7.08 -0.73
C ASN A 142 14.02 6.82 -0.92
N VAL A 143 13.62 5.62 -1.41
CA VAL A 143 12.20 5.25 -1.57
C VAL A 143 11.88 4.02 -0.74
N ILE A 144 10.98 4.17 0.22
CA ILE A 144 10.39 3.09 1.01
C ILE A 144 9.04 2.73 0.42
N HIS A 145 8.71 1.45 0.34
CA HIS A 145 7.50 0.98 -0.30
C HIS A 145 6.50 0.43 0.71
N ALA A 146 5.44 1.19 1.02
CA ALA A 146 4.30 0.74 1.81
C ALA A 146 3.27 -0.05 0.95
N ALA A 147 3.13 0.30 -0.33
CA ALA A 147 2.34 -0.47 -1.28
C ALA A 147 3.00 -1.83 -1.57
N PRO A 148 2.24 -2.94 -1.69
CA PRO A 148 2.77 -4.21 -2.16
C PRO A 148 3.14 -4.13 -3.64
N THR A 149 3.82 -5.15 -4.15
CA THR A 149 4.02 -5.32 -5.59
C THR A 149 2.94 -6.19 -6.21
N ARG A 150 2.79 -6.15 -7.56
CA ARG A 150 1.97 -7.12 -8.29
C ARG A 150 2.40 -8.56 -8.00
N SER A 151 3.71 -8.81 -7.94
CA SER A 151 4.24 -10.12 -7.56
C SER A 151 3.83 -10.56 -6.17
N MET A 152 3.80 -9.65 -5.17
CA MET A 152 3.31 -10.00 -3.82
C MET A 152 1.82 -10.35 -3.83
N LEU A 153 1.01 -9.60 -4.56
CA LEU A 153 -0.42 -9.86 -4.71
C LEU A 153 -0.68 -11.20 -5.40
N ALA A 154 0.01 -11.44 -6.52
CA ALA A 154 -0.10 -12.69 -7.29
C ALA A 154 0.38 -13.91 -6.49
N ASP A 155 1.49 -13.78 -5.75
CA ASP A 155 2.02 -14.86 -4.91
C ASP A 155 1.06 -15.20 -3.76
N GLY A 156 0.48 -14.17 -3.10
CA GLY A 156 -0.51 -14.37 -2.06
C GLY A 156 -1.75 -15.11 -2.56
N LEU A 157 -2.24 -14.77 -3.74
CA LEU A 157 -3.34 -15.47 -4.38
C LEU A 157 -2.95 -16.90 -4.78
N ALA A 158 -1.79 -17.07 -5.42
CA ALA A 158 -1.33 -18.36 -5.92
C ALA A 158 -1.15 -19.39 -4.79
N GLN A 159 -0.58 -18.99 -3.65
CA GLN A 159 -0.45 -19.84 -2.48
C GLN A 159 -1.80 -20.42 -2.04
N TYR A 160 -2.82 -19.57 -1.96
CA TYR A 160 -4.17 -19.99 -1.59
C TYR A 160 -4.78 -20.93 -2.61
N LEU A 161 -4.72 -20.60 -3.90
CA LEU A 161 -5.28 -21.43 -4.96
C LEU A 161 -4.63 -22.83 -4.97
N VAL A 162 -3.31 -22.91 -4.83
CA VAL A 162 -2.58 -24.17 -4.77
C VAL A 162 -2.88 -24.93 -3.48
N TRP A 163 -2.98 -24.27 -2.34
CA TRP A 163 -3.41 -24.85 -1.07
C TRP A 163 -4.80 -25.49 -1.17
N LYS A 164 -5.72 -24.84 -1.89
CA LYS A 164 -7.06 -25.39 -2.22
C LYS A 164 -7.02 -26.49 -3.27
N GLN A 165 -5.84 -26.85 -3.80
CA GLN A 165 -5.66 -27.79 -4.92
C GLN A 165 -6.27 -27.33 -6.24
N TRP A 166 -6.52 -26.03 -6.41
CA TRP A 166 -6.95 -25.43 -7.66
C TRP A 166 -5.70 -25.09 -8.48
N LYS A 167 -5.08 -26.10 -9.07
CA LYS A 167 -3.77 -25.99 -9.72
C LYS A 167 -3.84 -25.76 -11.23
N ARG A 168 -5.00 -25.97 -11.86
CA ARG A 168 -5.18 -25.75 -13.30
C ARG A 168 -5.93 -24.45 -13.49
N TRP A 169 -5.25 -23.48 -14.08
CA TRP A 169 -5.78 -22.13 -14.25
C TRP A 169 -6.14 -21.85 -15.71
N MET A 170 -7.34 -21.26 -15.92
CA MET A 170 -7.64 -20.52 -17.13
C MET A 170 -7.30 -19.04 -16.84
N LEU A 171 -6.30 -18.49 -17.52
CA LEU A 171 -5.90 -17.09 -17.38
C LEU A 171 -6.60 -16.24 -18.45
N VAL A 172 -7.30 -15.21 -18.03
CA VAL A 172 -7.90 -14.18 -18.90
C VAL A 172 -7.21 -12.85 -18.63
N VAL A 173 -6.66 -12.25 -19.69
CA VAL A 173 -5.83 -11.04 -19.61
C VAL A 173 -6.49 -9.91 -20.39
N GLY A 174 -6.58 -8.74 -19.81
CA GLY A 174 -6.98 -7.52 -20.52
C GLY A 174 -5.90 -7.03 -21.50
N SER A 175 -6.27 -6.08 -22.34
CA SER A 175 -5.38 -5.59 -23.40
C SER A 175 -4.52 -4.37 -22.98
N HIS A 176 -4.80 -3.77 -21.83
CA HIS A 176 -4.05 -2.63 -21.31
C HIS A 176 -2.71 -3.07 -20.68
N GLU A 177 -1.80 -2.12 -20.54
CA GLU A 177 -0.44 -2.42 -20.04
C GLU A 177 -0.43 -2.94 -18.61
N GLU A 178 -1.24 -2.35 -17.74
CA GLU A 178 -1.37 -2.76 -16.33
C GLU A 178 -1.87 -4.21 -16.23
N ASP A 179 -2.80 -4.61 -17.11
CA ASP A 179 -3.35 -5.97 -17.16
C ASP A 179 -2.26 -6.98 -17.52
N LYS A 180 -1.40 -6.63 -18.49
CA LYS A 180 -0.27 -7.47 -18.92
C LYS A 180 0.76 -7.62 -17.81
N LEU A 181 1.09 -6.53 -17.09
CA LEU A 181 2.01 -6.57 -15.95
C LEU A 181 1.47 -7.47 -14.82
N PHE A 182 0.17 -7.41 -14.54
CA PHE A 182 -0.43 -8.32 -13.55
C PHE A 182 -0.47 -9.76 -14.05
N ALA A 183 -0.73 -10.00 -15.34
CA ALA A 183 -0.65 -11.33 -15.95
C ALA A 183 0.77 -11.92 -15.87
N GLU A 184 1.82 -11.11 -16.05
CA GLU A 184 3.21 -11.56 -15.86
C GLU A 184 3.47 -12.00 -14.42
N ALA A 185 3.00 -11.24 -13.43
CA ALA A 185 3.10 -11.61 -12.03
C ALA A 185 2.34 -12.92 -11.73
N LEU A 186 1.14 -13.12 -12.31
CA LEU A 186 0.36 -14.34 -12.15
C LEU A 186 1.02 -15.56 -12.82
N ARG A 187 1.64 -15.41 -14.01
CA ARG A 187 2.41 -16.48 -14.67
C ARG A 187 3.62 -16.89 -13.84
N ARG A 188 4.35 -15.89 -13.30
CA ARG A 188 5.46 -16.13 -12.39
C ARG A 188 5.00 -16.88 -11.14
N ALA A 189 3.92 -16.44 -10.50
CA ALA A 189 3.37 -17.07 -9.31
C ALA A 189 2.87 -18.49 -9.59
N ALA A 190 2.20 -18.74 -10.72
CA ALA A 190 1.78 -20.07 -11.14
C ALA A 190 2.98 -21.02 -11.23
N SER A 191 4.05 -20.63 -11.92
CA SER A 191 5.28 -21.40 -12.05
C SER A 191 5.94 -21.65 -10.69
N ARG A 192 6.05 -20.61 -9.85
CA ARG A 192 6.71 -20.67 -8.55
C ARG A 192 6.03 -21.63 -7.59
N PHE A 193 4.71 -21.66 -7.56
CA PHE A 193 3.93 -22.46 -6.61
C PHE A 193 3.36 -23.76 -7.21
N GLY A 194 3.73 -24.10 -8.44
CA GLY A 194 3.36 -25.38 -9.05
C GLY A 194 1.93 -25.45 -9.56
N ALA A 195 1.35 -24.32 -9.96
CA ALA A 195 0.13 -24.28 -10.75
C ALA A 195 0.45 -24.32 -12.26
N LYS A 196 -0.53 -24.69 -13.06
CA LYS A 196 -0.42 -24.77 -14.51
C LYS A 196 -1.50 -23.92 -15.19
N ILE A 197 -1.09 -22.97 -16.02
CA ILE A 197 -2.00 -22.24 -16.91
C ILE A 197 -2.30 -23.20 -18.07
N VAL A 198 -3.53 -23.73 -18.11
CA VAL A 198 -3.98 -24.68 -19.13
C VAL A 198 -4.54 -23.98 -20.37
N GLN A 199 -4.98 -22.74 -20.21
CA GLN A 199 -5.47 -21.88 -21.28
C GLN A 199 -5.19 -20.43 -20.89
N GLU A 200 -4.75 -19.64 -21.87
CA GLU A 200 -4.67 -18.19 -21.75
C GLU A 200 -5.46 -17.55 -22.89
N ARG A 201 -6.20 -16.48 -22.58
CA ARG A 201 -6.97 -15.70 -23.56
C ARG A 201 -6.81 -14.22 -23.28
N ILE A 202 -6.69 -13.43 -24.32
CA ILE A 202 -6.64 -11.97 -24.24
C ILE A 202 -8.04 -11.45 -24.59
N PHE A 203 -8.57 -10.60 -23.71
CA PHE A 203 -9.80 -9.86 -23.95
C PHE A 203 -9.45 -8.46 -24.44
N GLU A 204 -9.72 -8.21 -25.72
CA GLU A 204 -9.44 -6.91 -26.33
C GLU A 204 -10.50 -5.88 -25.93
N ASP A 205 -10.06 -4.76 -25.33
CA ASP A 205 -10.91 -3.60 -25.13
C ASP A 205 -11.11 -2.86 -26.44
N SER A 206 -12.28 -3.04 -27.04
CA SER A 206 -12.62 -2.40 -28.32
C SER A 206 -13.02 -0.93 -28.17
N GLY A 207 -12.88 -0.33 -26.96
CA GLY A 207 -13.22 1.07 -26.69
C GLY A 207 -14.72 1.36 -26.70
N GLY A 208 -15.54 0.33 -26.60
CA GLY A 208 -17.00 0.48 -26.45
C GLY A 208 -17.37 0.98 -25.06
N ALA A 209 -18.51 1.61 -24.95
CA ALA A 209 -19.00 2.21 -23.73
C ALA A 209 -18.94 1.28 -22.51
N ARG A 210 -18.09 1.58 -21.59
CA ARG A 210 -18.07 0.93 -20.26
C ARG A 210 -19.39 1.12 -19.51
N ARG A 211 -20.19 2.14 -19.89
CA ARG A 211 -21.42 2.55 -19.19
C ARG A 211 -22.61 2.85 -20.08
N THR A 212 -22.47 2.89 -21.39
CA THR A 212 -23.57 3.23 -22.27
C THR A 212 -24.02 2.04 -23.08
N ASP A 213 -25.27 1.88 -23.15
CA ASP A 213 -26.06 0.84 -23.79
C ASP A 213 -26.46 1.22 -25.22
N SER A 214 -25.76 2.12 -25.85
CA SER A 214 -26.04 2.62 -27.20
C SER A 214 -25.94 1.57 -28.31
N GLY A 215 -26.43 0.35 -28.06
CA GLY A 215 -26.54 -0.71 -29.07
C GLY A 215 -25.25 -1.49 -29.33
N VAL A 216 -24.16 -1.21 -28.62
CA VAL A 216 -22.93 -1.99 -28.70
C VAL A 216 -23.08 -3.29 -27.93
N THR A 217 -22.45 -4.36 -28.41
CA THR A 217 -22.47 -5.67 -27.75
C THR A 217 -21.94 -5.54 -26.33
N LEU A 218 -22.79 -5.71 -25.35
CA LEU A 218 -22.44 -5.58 -23.94
C LEU A 218 -21.36 -6.61 -23.58
N ILE A 219 -20.29 -6.19 -22.94
CA ILE A 219 -19.16 -7.05 -22.52
C ILE A 219 -19.69 -8.27 -21.75
N GLN A 220 -20.63 -8.07 -20.83
CA GLN A 220 -21.25 -9.16 -20.08
C GLN A 220 -21.88 -10.26 -20.93
N ARG A 221 -22.35 -9.95 -22.17
CA ARG A 221 -22.91 -10.93 -23.11
C ARG A 221 -21.84 -11.70 -23.88
N GLN A 222 -20.64 -11.15 -23.97
CA GLN A 222 -19.51 -11.81 -24.64
C GLN A 222 -18.87 -12.87 -23.76
N MET A 223 -18.91 -12.71 -22.41
CA MET A 223 -18.19 -13.58 -21.48
C MET A 223 -18.48 -15.07 -21.62
N PRO A 224 -19.72 -15.54 -21.77
CA PRO A 224 -19.98 -16.98 -21.96
C PRO A 224 -19.32 -17.54 -23.21
N VAL A 225 -19.46 -16.85 -24.35
CA VAL A 225 -18.85 -17.28 -25.62
C VAL A 225 -17.33 -17.18 -25.55
N PHE A 226 -16.82 -16.14 -24.95
CA PHE A 226 -15.38 -15.92 -24.79
C PHE A 226 -14.71 -16.99 -23.91
N THR A 227 -15.43 -17.52 -22.91
CA THR A 227 -14.88 -18.53 -21.97
C THR A 227 -15.21 -19.97 -22.35
N GLN A 228 -16.05 -20.22 -23.38
CA GLN A 228 -16.42 -21.57 -23.81
C GLN A 228 -15.24 -22.35 -24.42
N GLN A 229 -15.37 -23.68 -24.48
CA GLN A 229 -14.40 -24.58 -25.13
C GLN A 229 -12.97 -24.47 -24.54
N ALA A 230 -12.85 -24.11 -23.28
CA ALA A 230 -11.57 -24.19 -22.56
C ALA A 230 -11.27 -25.64 -22.14
N PRO A 231 -9.99 -26.06 -22.12
CA PRO A 231 -9.61 -27.31 -21.44
C PRO A 231 -10.08 -27.28 -19.98
N ALA A 232 -10.27 -28.46 -19.38
CA ALA A 232 -10.70 -28.52 -17.97
C ALA A 232 -9.74 -27.73 -17.06
N TYR A 233 -10.28 -26.79 -16.32
CA TYR A 233 -9.57 -25.96 -15.36
C TYR A 233 -10.28 -25.96 -13.99
N ASP A 234 -9.56 -25.58 -12.94
CA ASP A 234 -10.09 -25.57 -11.56
C ASP A 234 -10.58 -24.16 -11.16
N VAL A 235 -9.92 -23.12 -11.67
CA VAL A 235 -10.23 -21.73 -11.36
C VAL A 235 -9.93 -20.86 -12.58
N LEU A 236 -10.77 -19.86 -12.84
CA LEU A 236 -10.49 -18.80 -13.79
C LEU A 236 -9.78 -17.66 -13.07
N VAL A 237 -8.61 -17.27 -13.56
CA VAL A 237 -7.81 -16.16 -13.01
C VAL A 237 -7.86 -15.00 -14.00
N ALA A 238 -8.25 -13.82 -13.51
CA ALA A 238 -8.38 -12.62 -14.33
C ALA A 238 -7.26 -11.63 -14.02
N ALA A 239 -6.62 -11.11 -15.06
CA ALA A 239 -5.75 -9.96 -15.02
C ALA A 239 -6.41 -8.80 -15.78
N ASP A 240 -7.11 -7.93 -15.04
CA ASP A 240 -7.90 -6.80 -15.55
C ASP A 240 -7.87 -5.67 -14.52
N GLU A 241 -6.70 -5.04 -14.36
CA GLU A 241 -6.54 -3.87 -13.48
C GLU A 241 -7.27 -2.64 -14.05
N SER A 242 -7.58 -2.67 -15.34
CA SER A 242 -8.31 -1.63 -16.07
C SER A 242 -9.83 -1.70 -15.86
N GLU A 243 -10.34 -2.75 -15.17
CA GLU A 243 -11.76 -3.00 -14.92
C GLU A 243 -12.62 -2.97 -16.19
N VAL A 244 -12.21 -3.67 -17.24
CA VAL A 244 -12.97 -3.77 -18.50
C VAL A 244 -13.98 -4.90 -18.46
N PHE A 245 -13.61 -6.10 -17.95
CA PHE A 245 -14.43 -7.30 -18.07
C PHE A 245 -14.49 -8.16 -16.79
N ALA A 246 -13.47 -8.13 -15.93
CA ALA A 246 -13.36 -9.06 -14.81
C ALA A 246 -14.58 -9.06 -13.86
N PRO A 247 -15.22 -7.93 -13.53
CA PRO A 247 -16.40 -7.92 -12.66
C PRO A 247 -17.58 -8.76 -13.17
N TYR A 248 -17.63 -9.07 -14.46
CA TYR A 248 -18.69 -9.91 -15.04
C TYR A 248 -18.38 -11.42 -14.92
N LEU A 249 -17.13 -11.82 -14.79
CA LEU A 249 -16.71 -13.22 -14.83
C LEU A 249 -17.32 -14.11 -13.75
N PRO A 250 -17.48 -13.69 -12.48
CA PRO A 250 -18.00 -14.58 -11.43
C PRO A 250 -19.34 -15.22 -11.75
N TYR A 251 -20.16 -14.57 -12.62
CA TYR A 251 -21.51 -15.01 -12.93
C TYR A 251 -21.78 -15.23 -14.43
N ARG A 252 -20.76 -15.05 -15.28
CA ARG A 252 -20.93 -15.05 -16.74
C ARG A 252 -19.96 -15.94 -17.49
N THR A 253 -19.22 -16.80 -16.80
CA THR A 253 -18.37 -17.80 -17.46
C THR A 253 -19.20 -18.94 -18.02
N TRP A 254 -18.68 -19.62 -19.06
CA TRP A 254 -19.31 -20.82 -19.60
C TRP A 254 -19.36 -21.96 -18.57
N ASP A 255 -18.22 -22.27 -17.97
CA ASP A 255 -18.13 -23.27 -16.90
C ASP A 255 -18.28 -22.60 -15.53
N PRO A 256 -19.10 -23.18 -14.61
CA PRO A 256 -19.31 -22.64 -13.25
C PRO A 256 -18.09 -22.96 -12.37
N ARG A 257 -17.02 -22.24 -12.56
CA ARG A 257 -15.78 -22.36 -11.78
C ARG A 257 -15.55 -21.11 -10.94
N PRO A 258 -14.82 -21.22 -9.82
CA PRO A 258 -14.40 -20.06 -9.06
C PRO A 258 -13.63 -19.06 -9.95
N VAL A 259 -13.78 -17.78 -9.65
CA VAL A 259 -13.05 -16.69 -10.30
C VAL A 259 -12.15 -16.03 -9.25
N ALA A 260 -10.92 -15.71 -9.65
CA ALA A 260 -9.94 -15.06 -8.80
C ALA A 260 -9.10 -14.05 -9.61
N GLY A 261 -8.29 -13.24 -8.94
CA GLY A 261 -7.47 -12.20 -9.58
C GLY A 261 -8.11 -10.83 -9.46
N SER A 262 -8.41 -10.16 -10.56
CA SER A 262 -9.02 -8.82 -10.54
C SER A 262 -10.51 -8.85 -10.15
N ALA A 263 -11.15 -10.02 -10.07
CA ALA A 263 -12.52 -10.19 -9.59
C ALA A 263 -12.71 -11.52 -8.87
N GLY A 264 -13.84 -11.71 -8.21
CA GLY A 264 -14.12 -12.87 -7.37
C GLY A 264 -13.26 -12.85 -6.10
N LEU A 265 -12.28 -13.73 -5.98
CA LEU A 265 -11.31 -13.69 -4.89
C LEU A 265 -10.13 -12.79 -5.27
N VAL A 266 -10.08 -11.60 -4.68
CA VAL A 266 -9.13 -10.54 -5.05
C VAL A 266 -8.02 -10.40 -3.99
N PRO A 267 -6.73 -10.45 -4.38
CA PRO A 267 -5.63 -10.16 -3.47
C PRO A 267 -5.49 -8.65 -3.24
N LYS A 268 -5.46 -8.24 -1.98
CA LYS A 268 -5.40 -6.83 -1.57
C LYS A 268 -4.47 -6.62 -0.38
N SER A 269 -3.88 -5.43 -0.27
CA SER A 269 -3.16 -5.05 0.96
C SER A 269 -4.10 -4.72 2.12
N TRP A 270 -5.32 -4.27 1.82
CA TRP A 270 -6.37 -3.99 2.79
C TRP A 270 -7.75 -4.14 2.16
N ASP A 271 -8.71 -4.54 2.96
CA ASP A 271 -10.12 -4.59 2.57
C ASP A 271 -11.00 -4.08 3.73
N ALA A 272 -12.09 -3.40 3.39
CA ALA A 272 -13.05 -2.88 4.36
C ALA A 272 -13.75 -3.99 5.18
N ALA A 273 -13.76 -5.21 4.66
CA ALA A 273 -14.28 -6.38 5.35
C ALA A 273 -13.31 -6.99 6.38
N GLN A 274 -12.10 -6.42 6.55
CA GLN A 274 -11.16 -6.87 7.59
C GLN A 274 -11.72 -6.58 8.99
N ASP A 275 -11.95 -7.63 9.77
CA ASP A 275 -12.58 -7.57 11.09
C ASP A 275 -11.68 -8.03 12.25
N GLN A 276 -10.51 -8.62 11.94
CA GLN A 276 -9.60 -9.18 12.91
C GLN A 276 -8.54 -8.17 13.38
N TRP A 277 -7.85 -8.51 14.47
CA TRP A 277 -6.67 -7.80 15.01
C TRP A 277 -6.89 -6.29 15.26
N GLY A 278 -8.11 -5.93 15.68
CA GLY A 278 -8.47 -4.54 15.97
C GLY A 278 -8.86 -3.72 14.73
N ALA A 279 -8.96 -4.32 13.56
CA ALA A 279 -9.33 -3.64 12.31
C ALA A 279 -10.71 -2.97 12.38
N VAL A 280 -11.69 -3.58 13.06
CA VAL A 280 -13.03 -2.98 13.25
C VAL A 280 -12.96 -1.60 13.90
N GLN A 281 -12.12 -1.42 14.92
CA GLN A 281 -11.96 -0.11 15.56
C GLN A 281 -11.35 0.91 14.60
N MET A 282 -10.36 0.52 13.84
CA MET A 282 -9.73 1.35 12.81
C MET A 282 -10.74 1.75 11.74
N GLN A 283 -11.49 0.79 11.20
CA GLN A 283 -12.55 1.01 10.20
C GLN A 283 -13.63 1.97 10.71
N ASN A 284 -14.11 1.78 11.94
CA ASN A 284 -15.13 2.64 12.53
C ASN A 284 -14.64 4.09 12.72
N ARG A 285 -13.39 4.27 13.15
CA ARG A 285 -12.77 5.60 13.25
C ARG A 285 -12.67 6.26 11.88
N PHE A 286 -12.18 5.52 10.89
CA PHE A 286 -12.04 6.02 9.53
C PHE A 286 -13.41 6.39 8.92
N LEU A 287 -14.41 5.50 9.04
CA LEU A 287 -15.78 5.74 8.55
C LEU A 287 -16.40 6.98 9.19
N LYS A 288 -16.22 7.16 10.51
CA LYS A 288 -16.73 8.34 11.22
C LYS A 288 -16.11 9.64 10.72
N LEU A 289 -14.84 9.64 10.36
CA LEU A 289 -14.13 10.85 9.91
C LEU A 289 -14.36 11.16 8.44
N ASN A 290 -14.56 10.13 7.61
CA ASN A 290 -14.55 10.29 6.15
C ASN A 290 -15.86 9.91 5.46
N SER A 291 -16.86 9.40 6.20
CA SER A 291 -18.17 8.96 5.68
C SER A 291 -18.07 7.91 4.56
N ARG A 292 -16.97 7.17 4.51
CA ARG A 292 -16.70 6.07 3.57
C ARG A 292 -15.80 5.02 4.20
N HIS A 293 -15.76 3.85 3.61
CA HIS A 293 -14.85 2.79 4.03
C HIS A 293 -13.41 3.09 3.63
N MET A 294 -12.48 2.53 4.41
CA MET A 294 -11.05 2.65 4.20
C MET A 294 -10.59 1.76 3.04
N THR A 295 -9.95 2.33 2.04
CA THR A 295 -9.41 1.61 0.89
C THR A 295 -8.02 1.03 1.17
N ALA A 296 -7.50 0.24 0.22
CA ALA A 296 -6.11 -0.23 0.26
C ALA A 296 -5.11 0.94 0.22
N LEU A 297 -5.38 1.96 -0.58
CA LEU A 297 -4.53 3.14 -0.70
C LEU A 297 -4.52 3.97 0.60
N ASP A 298 -5.70 4.14 1.25
CA ASP A 298 -5.78 4.79 2.56
C ASP A 298 -4.92 4.08 3.61
N MET A 299 -4.99 2.73 3.66
CA MET A 299 -4.20 1.94 4.60
C MET A 299 -2.71 2.01 4.30
N GLN A 300 -2.31 2.03 3.03
CA GLN A 300 -0.92 2.17 2.61
C GLN A 300 -0.35 3.54 3.01
N ALA A 301 -1.11 4.62 2.78
CA ALA A 301 -0.73 5.96 3.17
C ALA A 301 -0.71 6.14 4.70
N TRP A 302 -1.70 5.57 5.41
CA TRP A 302 -1.71 5.51 6.86
C TRP A 302 -0.48 4.78 7.39
N THR A 303 -0.15 3.61 6.83
CA THR A 303 1.01 2.82 7.23
C THR A 303 2.32 3.59 7.00
N ALA A 304 2.47 4.26 5.84
CA ALA A 304 3.63 5.10 5.54
C ALA A 304 3.83 6.21 6.58
N ALA A 305 2.77 6.94 6.92
CA ALA A 305 2.83 7.98 7.96
C ALA A 305 3.11 7.40 9.36
N ARG A 306 2.57 6.21 9.68
CA ARG A 306 2.86 5.52 10.94
C ARG A 306 4.30 5.03 11.03
N MET A 307 4.92 4.61 9.91
CA MET A 307 6.34 4.26 9.87
C MET A 307 7.21 5.47 10.24
N ILE A 308 6.89 6.66 9.71
CA ILE A 308 7.57 7.91 10.06
C ILE A 308 7.38 8.21 11.55
N GLY A 309 6.16 8.09 12.07
CA GLY A 309 5.84 8.32 13.48
C GLY A 309 6.58 7.36 14.42
N GLU A 310 6.63 6.07 14.09
CA GLU A 310 7.35 5.07 14.88
C GLU A 310 8.87 5.37 14.87
N ALA A 311 9.43 5.69 13.71
CA ALA A 311 10.85 6.02 13.61
C ALA A 311 11.18 7.31 14.39
N ALA A 312 10.37 8.35 14.28
CA ALA A 312 10.56 9.59 15.02
C ALA A 312 10.48 9.37 16.55
N ALA A 313 9.52 8.56 17.02
CA ALA A 313 9.37 8.22 18.41
C ALA A 313 10.57 7.46 18.96
N ARG A 314 11.12 6.52 18.20
CA ARG A 314 12.27 5.69 18.61
C ARG A 314 13.60 6.41 18.55
N THR A 315 13.77 7.31 17.58
CA THR A 315 15.03 8.06 17.41
C THR A 315 15.02 9.41 18.12
N ASN A 316 13.86 9.85 18.59
CA ASN A 316 13.61 11.20 19.10
C ASN A 316 14.15 12.29 18.15
N SER A 317 13.88 12.14 16.85
CA SER A 317 14.44 12.97 15.79
C SER A 317 13.43 13.26 14.70
N ALA A 318 13.59 14.40 14.00
CA ALA A 318 12.94 14.73 12.73
C ALA A 318 13.91 14.60 11.54
N ASN A 319 15.15 14.18 11.77
CA ASN A 319 16.15 14.09 10.70
C ASN A 319 15.86 12.90 9.77
N PRO A 320 15.67 13.13 8.46
CA PRO A 320 15.28 12.06 7.54
C PRO A 320 16.30 10.92 7.47
N LYS A 321 17.61 11.25 7.55
CA LYS A 321 18.67 10.23 7.53
C LYS A 321 18.59 9.35 8.77
N SER A 322 18.43 9.93 9.96
CA SER A 322 18.33 9.16 11.21
C SER A 322 17.11 8.23 11.21
N LEU A 323 15.96 8.73 10.70
CA LEU A 323 14.76 7.93 10.58
C LEU A 323 14.93 6.80 9.55
N LEU A 324 15.53 7.08 8.41
CA LEU A 324 15.79 6.08 7.37
C LEU A 324 16.74 4.98 7.86
N ASP A 325 17.79 5.35 8.59
CA ASP A 325 18.74 4.40 9.17
C ASP A 325 18.04 3.48 10.19
N PHE A 326 17.15 4.04 11.05
CA PHE A 326 16.34 3.25 11.97
C PHE A 326 15.37 2.32 11.24
N LEU A 327 14.66 2.83 10.20
CA LEU A 327 13.70 2.04 9.42
C LEU A 327 14.35 0.83 8.73
N LYS A 328 15.62 0.96 8.31
CA LYS A 328 16.42 -0.14 7.73
C LYS A 328 16.95 -1.10 8.77
N GLY A 329 16.94 -0.73 10.03
CA GLY A 329 17.49 -1.52 11.13
C GLY A 329 16.60 -2.69 11.54
N PRO A 330 17.15 -3.66 12.27
CA PRO A 330 16.42 -4.84 12.73
C PRO A 330 15.36 -4.53 13.80
N ASP A 331 15.49 -3.41 14.50
CA ASP A 331 14.60 -3.00 15.58
C ASP A 331 13.30 -2.33 15.08
N PHE A 332 13.25 -2.02 13.79
CA PHE A 332 12.06 -1.44 13.19
C PHE A 332 10.94 -2.45 13.03
N SER A 333 9.77 -2.08 13.51
CA SER A 333 8.51 -2.75 13.17
C SER A 333 7.33 -1.82 13.37
N VAL A 334 6.31 -1.95 12.53
CA VAL A 334 5.07 -1.20 12.65
C VAL A 334 3.86 -2.14 12.72
N ALA A 335 2.89 -1.81 13.58
CA ALA A 335 1.62 -2.52 13.64
C ALA A 335 0.63 -1.86 12.67
N ALA A 336 -0.06 -2.66 11.86
CA ALA A 336 -1.02 -2.20 10.85
C ALA A 336 -2.27 -3.09 10.77
N PHE A 337 -2.76 -3.60 11.89
CA PHE A 337 -3.99 -4.40 11.98
C PHE A 337 -4.03 -5.64 11.05
N LYS A 338 -2.86 -6.28 10.84
CA LYS A 338 -2.67 -7.42 9.94
C LYS A 338 -2.19 -8.69 10.66
N GLY A 339 -2.40 -8.78 11.97
CA GLY A 339 -2.08 -9.96 12.77
C GLY A 339 -0.62 -10.12 13.17
N GLN A 340 0.27 -9.35 12.58
CA GLN A 340 1.70 -9.39 12.88
C GLN A 340 2.35 -8.02 12.73
N ARG A 341 3.55 -7.87 13.27
CA ARG A 341 4.37 -6.67 13.06
C ARG A 341 4.96 -6.69 11.67
N LEU A 342 4.92 -5.54 11.00
CA LEU A 342 5.47 -5.37 9.66
C LEU A 342 6.87 -4.79 9.76
N THR A 343 7.81 -5.33 8.97
CA THR A 343 9.22 -4.92 8.92
C THR A 343 9.62 -4.55 7.49
N LEU A 344 10.75 -3.91 7.30
CA LEU A 344 11.28 -3.63 5.96
C LEU A 344 12.24 -4.74 5.49
N ARG A 345 12.23 -4.97 4.18
CA ARG A 345 13.29 -5.69 3.49
C ARG A 345 14.49 -4.75 3.31
N ASP A 346 15.66 -5.18 3.75
CA ASP A 346 16.90 -4.38 3.68
C ASP A 346 17.46 -4.27 2.25
N TRP A 347 17.07 -5.18 1.34
CA TRP A 347 17.59 -5.21 -0.03
C TRP A 347 16.83 -4.34 -1.03
N ASN A 348 15.57 -4.01 -0.77
CA ASN A 348 14.76 -3.23 -1.71
C ASN A 348 13.75 -2.27 -1.04
N LEU A 349 13.82 -2.11 0.28
CA LEU A 349 12.98 -1.23 1.10
C LEU A 349 11.46 -1.47 0.96
N GLN A 350 11.06 -2.69 0.58
CA GLN A 350 9.68 -3.12 0.57
C GLN A 350 9.21 -3.49 1.98
N LEU A 351 8.07 -2.96 2.39
CA LEU A 351 7.40 -3.38 3.62
C LEU A 351 6.91 -4.82 3.48
N ARG A 352 7.38 -5.71 4.39
CA ARG A 352 6.84 -7.06 4.55
C ARG A 352 5.44 -6.95 5.11
N GLN A 353 4.47 -7.44 4.39
CA GLN A 353 3.08 -7.40 4.83
C GLN A 353 2.30 -8.60 4.29
N PRO A 354 1.34 -9.13 5.05
CA PRO A 354 0.43 -10.14 4.55
C PRO A 354 -0.50 -9.56 3.48
N ILE A 355 -0.96 -10.43 2.59
CA ILE A 355 -1.93 -10.12 1.55
C ILE A 355 -3.28 -10.72 1.93
N LEU A 356 -4.29 -9.88 1.98
CA LEU A 356 -5.68 -10.28 2.21
C LEU A 356 -6.27 -10.82 0.91
N LEU A 357 -7.02 -11.90 1.00
CA LEU A 357 -7.80 -12.44 -0.10
C LEU A 357 -9.28 -12.20 0.22
N ALA A 358 -9.90 -11.29 -0.48
CA ALA A 358 -11.26 -10.83 -0.20
C ALA A 358 -12.18 -10.99 -1.41
N ASP A 359 -13.48 -11.21 -1.13
CA ASP A 359 -14.51 -11.33 -2.17
C ASP A 359 -15.43 -10.08 -2.25
N GLY A 360 -15.04 -9.00 -1.57
CA GLY A 360 -15.82 -7.76 -1.45
C GLY A 360 -16.84 -7.77 -0.30
N ARG A 361 -17.04 -8.89 0.38
CA ARG A 361 -17.93 -9.03 1.56
C ARG A 361 -17.17 -9.48 2.80
N MET A 362 -16.15 -10.30 2.61
CA MET A 362 -15.34 -10.82 3.71
C MET A 362 -13.89 -11.01 3.27
N VAL A 363 -13.00 -11.05 4.24
CA VAL A 363 -11.65 -11.57 4.05
C VAL A 363 -11.73 -13.08 4.18
N VAL A 364 -11.57 -13.77 3.06
CA VAL A 364 -11.67 -15.24 2.96
C VAL A 364 -10.44 -15.92 3.54
N SER A 365 -9.26 -15.34 3.32
CA SER A 365 -7.98 -15.86 3.81
C SER A 365 -6.93 -14.75 3.85
N VAL A 366 -5.82 -15.03 4.51
CA VAL A 366 -4.65 -14.14 4.59
C VAL A 366 -3.40 -14.93 4.21
N SER A 367 -2.65 -14.44 3.23
CA SER A 367 -1.38 -15.04 2.81
C SER A 367 -0.19 -14.32 3.45
N PRO A 368 0.90 -15.04 3.78
CA PRO A 368 1.24 -16.42 3.38
C PRO A 368 0.32 -17.47 3.95
N GLN A 369 0.07 -18.52 3.15
CA GLN A 369 -0.72 -19.66 3.59
C GLN A 369 0.14 -20.63 4.41
N GLU A 370 -0.50 -21.41 5.26
CA GLU A 370 0.16 -22.44 6.04
C GLU A 370 0.91 -23.43 5.12
N GLY A 371 2.15 -23.79 5.51
CA GLY A 371 3.02 -24.69 4.75
C GLY A 371 3.96 -23.99 3.77
N PHE A 372 3.81 -22.69 3.52
CA PHE A 372 4.77 -21.91 2.73
C PHE A 372 5.80 -21.27 3.66
N LEU A 373 6.88 -22.00 3.94
CA LEU A 373 7.90 -21.60 4.89
C LEU A 373 9.03 -20.80 4.24
N HIS A 374 9.68 -19.92 5.02
CA HIS A 374 10.87 -19.20 4.65
C HIS A 374 11.84 -19.08 5.84
N GLN A 375 13.15 -19.04 5.57
CA GLN A 375 14.19 -19.07 6.61
C GLN A 375 14.19 -17.82 7.50
N VAL A 376 13.84 -16.66 6.97
CA VAL A 376 13.88 -15.36 7.67
C VAL A 376 12.48 -14.93 8.09
N SER A 377 11.55 -14.88 7.16
CA SER A 377 10.17 -14.46 7.39
C SER A 377 9.25 -15.10 6.34
N GLU A 378 8.15 -15.69 6.76
CA GLU A 378 7.16 -16.24 5.83
C GLU A 378 6.64 -15.17 4.85
N LEU A 379 6.66 -13.88 5.24
CA LEU A 379 6.31 -12.76 4.36
C LEU A 379 7.28 -12.60 3.18
N ASP A 380 8.48 -13.18 3.23
CA ASP A 380 9.44 -13.18 2.13
C ASP A 380 9.13 -14.25 1.07
N THR A 381 8.13 -15.12 1.33
CA THR A 381 7.55 -15.99 0.30
C THR A 381 6.68 -15.22 -0.71
N LEU A 382 6.36 -13.94 -0.42
CA LEU A 382 5.54 -13.07 -1.28
C LEU A 382 6.42 -12.07 -2.03
N GLY A 383 6.33 -12.05 -3.35
CA GLY A 383 7.13 -11.19 -4.21
C GLY A 383 8.53 -11.71 -4.46
N VAL A 384 9.44 -10.84 -4.88
CA VAL A 384 10.82 -11.19 -5.19
C VAL A 384 11.65 -11.27 -3.91
N ASP A 385 12.27 -12.42 -3.67
CA ASP A 385 13.10 -12.66 -2.50
C ASP A 385 14.54 -12.17 -2.71
N ARG A 386 15.32 -12.07 -1.62
CA ARG A 386 16.70 -11.59 -1.62
C ARG A 386 17.62 -12.26 -2.64
N PRO A 387 17.62 -13.59 -2.81
CA PRO A 387 18.46 -14.25 -3.81
C PRO A 387 18.07 -13.94 -5.27
N GLU A 388 16.83 -13.51 -5.50
CA GLU A 388 16.24 -13.27 -6.82
C GLU A 388 16.35 -11.80 -7.25
N THR A 389 16.58 -10.88 -6.29
CA THR A 389 16.46 -9.43 -6.54
C THR A 389 17.54 -8.88 -7.48
N LYS A 390 17.11 -7.95 -8.32
CA LYS A 390 17.97 -7.13 -9.19
C LYS A 390 18.24 -5.73 -8.62
N CYS A 391 17.67 -5.42 -7.45
CA CYS A 391 17.83 -4.12 -6.81
C CYS A 391 19.25 -3.95 -6.26
N LYS A 392 19.85 -2.79 -6.55
CA LYS A 392 21.18 -2.41 -6.05
C LYS A 392 21.16 -1.13 -5.20
N LEU A 393 19.99 -0.63 -4.82
CA LEU A 393 19.75 0.58 -4.01
C LEU A 393 20.68 1.75 -4.39
N HIS A 394 20.40 2.35 -5.54
CA HIS A 394 21.15 3.53 -6.05
C HIS A 394 20.69 4.83 -5.42
#